data_1b1a930025fc8986c5480d3471e7f02e
#
_entry.id   1b1a930025fc8986c5480d3471e7f02e
#
_cell.length_a   1.000
_cell.length_b   1.000
_cell.length_c   1.000
_cell.angle_alpha   90.00
_cell.angle_beta   90.00
_cell.angle_gamma   90.00
#
_symmetry.space_group_name_H-M   'P 1'
#
loop_
_entity.id
_entity.type
_entity.pdbx_description
1 polymer ?
#
loop_
_entity_poly.entity_id
_entity_poly.type
_entity_poly.pdbx_seq_one_letter_code
_entity_poly.pdbx_strand_id
1 'polypeptide(L)'
;MKSYSDLQEDLEQRRKELEAKQKKQIEDRKKKAISYREVVAGNMEKERKRKQKEMDKEAERKQAIAARQKMKDEIKRELEQERESEKN
;
A
#
# COMPACT_ATOMS: atom_id res chain seq x y z
N MET A 1 24.11 36.03 49.06
CA MET A 1 22.79 36.26 48.39
C MET A 1 23.02 36.69 46.97
N LYS A 2 22.25 36.08 46.06
CA LYS A 2 22.25 36.53 44.65
C LYS A 2 21.49 37.87 44.56
N SER A 3 21.93 38.77 43.73
CA SER A 3 21.23 40.02 43.45
C SER A 3 19.92 39.74 42.69
N TYR A 4 19.01 40.67 42.69
CA TYR A 4 17.77 40.60 41.93
C TYR A 4 18.03 40.39 40.42
N SER A 5 19.05 41.05 39.90
CA SER A 5 19.51 40.92 38.53
C SER A 5 19.97 39.49 38.21
N ASP A 6 20.74 38.87 39.10
CA ASP A 6 21.20 37.46 38.94
C ASP A 6 20.04 36.47 38.96
N LEU A 7 19.06 36.69 39.83
CA LEU A 7 17.83 35.87 39.86
C LEU A 7 17.04 35.98 38.58
N GLN A 8 16.94 37.16 37.99
CA GLN A 8 16.25 37.35 36.69
C GLN A 8 16.98 36.64 35.57
N GLU A 9 18.27 36.71 35.51
CA GLU A 9 19.12 36.01 34.53
C GLU A 9 18.93 34.48 34.63
N ASP A 10 18.95 33.94 35.86
CA ASP A 10 18.72 32.51 36.11
C ASP A 10 17.31 32.06 35.63
N LEU A 11 16.29 32.84 35.91
CA LEU A 11 14.92 32.55 35.47
C LEU A 11 14.79 32.59 33.95
N GLU A 12 15.38 33.58 33.31
CA GLU A 12 15.38 33.71 31.87
C GLU A 12 16.10 32.54 31.19
N GLN A 13 17.23 32.12 31.73
CA GLN A 13 18.00 30.98 31.24
C GLN A 13 17.20 29.67 31.34
N ARG A 14 16.53 29.44 32.48
CA ARG A 14 15.63 28.30 32.67
C ARG A 14 14.50 28.29 31.68
N ARG A 15 13.89 29.45 31.40
CA ARG A 15 12.85 29.61 30.43
C ARG A 15 13.31 29.21 29.03
N LYS A 16 14.48 29.68 28.62
CA LYS A 16 15.10 29.36 27.31
C LYS A 16 15.37 27.86 27.17
N GLU A 17 15.90 27.23 28.23
CA GLU A 17 16.13 25.79 28.25
C GLU A 17 14.85 24.98 28.12
N LEU A 18 13.80 25.39 28.83
CA LEU A 18 12.51 24.76 28.75
C LEU A 18 11.89 24.88 27.36
N GLU A 19 11.95 26.06 26.75
CA GLU A 19 11.48 26.29 25.38
C GLU A 19 12.25 25.45 24.37
N ALA A 20 13.55 25.31 24.52
CA ALA A 20 14.38 24.48 23.66
C ALA A 20 14.00 22.99 23.77
N LYS A 21 13.75 22.49 24.99
CA LYS A 21 13.26 21.12 25.22
C LYS A 21 11.90 20.88 24.57
N GLN A 22 10.98 21.82 24.72
CA GLN A 22 9.65 21.72 24.13
C GLN A 22 9.71 21.68 22.61
N LYS A 23 10.51 22.55 21.98
CA LYS A 23 10.73 22.55 20.53
C LYS A 23 11.28 21.20 20.05
N LYS A 24 12.27 20.67 20.74
CA LYS A 24 12.88 19.39 20.41
C LYS A 24 11.85 18.25 20.49
N GLN A 25 11.03 18.23 21.52
CA GLN A 25 9.97 17.23 21.69
C GLN A 25 8.94 17.31 20.55
N ILE A 26 8.54 18.50 20.15
CA ILE A 26 7.61 18.73 19.05
C ILE A 26 8.22 18.22 17.73
N GLU A 27 9.48 18.55 17.46
CA GLU A 27 10.17 18.09 16.26
C GLU A 27 10.29 16.56 16.21
N ASP A 28 10.66 15.93 17.33
CA ASP A 28 10.77 14.48 17.45
C ASP A 28 9.42 13.79 17.21
N ARG A 29 8.34 14.34 17.75
CA ARG A 29 6.97 13.84 17.49
C ARG A 29 6.58 13.95 16.03
N LYS A 30 6.91 15.06 15.39
CA LYS A 30 6.65 15.27 13.95
C LYS A 30 7.41 14.26 13.10
N LYS A 31 8.68 14.04 13.39
CA LYS A 31 9.50 13.06 12.68
C LYS A 31 8.95 11.64 12.83
N LYS A 32 8.55 11.25 14.04
CA LYS A 32 7.93 9.95 14.28
C LYS A 32 6.60 9.80 13.52
N ALA A 33 5.78 10.84 13.48
CA ALA A 33 4.52 10.83 12.75
C ALA A 33 4.73 10.69 11.24
N ILE A 34 5.69 11.39 10.67
CA ILE A 34 6.05 11.29 9.25
C ILE A 34 6.56 9.88 8.93
N SER A 35 7.48 9.35 9.74
CA SER A 35 8.01 8.00 9.58
C SER A 35 6.92 6.94 9.63
N TYR A 36 5.99 7.04 10.57
CA TYR A 36 4.85 6.15 10.67
C TYR A 36 3.96 6.20 9.42
N ARG A 37 3.66 7.40 8.94
CA ARG A 37 2.87 7.60 7.70
C ARG A 37 3.53 6.95 6.49
N GLU A 38 4.85 7.10 6.37
CA GLU A 38 5.62 6.50 5.28
C GLU A 38 5.56 4.97 5.32
N VAL A 39 5.69 4.37 6.51
CA VAL A 39 5.58 2.92 6.69
C VAL A 39 4.18 2.43 6.32
N VAL A 40 3.13 3.10 6.79
CA VAL A 40 1.75 2.76 6.46
C VAL A 40 1.50 2.87 4.96
N ALA A 41 1.94 3.97 4.33
CA ALA A 41 1.79 4.16 2.89
C ALA A 41 2.52 3.08 2.08
N GLY A 42 3.73 2.70 2.50
CA GLY A 42 4.49 1.61 1.89
C GLY A 42 3.78 0.27 2.00
N ASN A 43 3.20 -0.03 3.16
CA ASN A 43 2.42 -1.26 3.38
C ASN A 43 1.15 -1.29 2.53
N MET A 44 0.45 -0.17 2.43
CA MET A 44 -0.74 -0.05 1.58
C MET A 44 -0.41 -0.26 0.10
N GLU A 45 0.72 0.28 -0.38
CA GLU A 45 1.17 0.09 -1.75
C GLU A 45 1.53 -1.37 -2.05
N LYS A 46 2.20 -2.05 -1.13
CA LYS A 46 2.50 -3.49 -1.24
C LYS A 46 1.21 -4.32 -1.32
N GLU A 47 0.24 -4.02 -0.47
CA GLU A 47 -1.07 -4.67 -0.46
C GLU A 47 -1.81 -4.45 -1.78
N ARG A 48 -1.81 -3.23 -2.29
CA ARG A 48 -2.42 -2.90 -3.59
C ARG A 48 -1.80 -3.69 -4.73
N LYS A 49 -0.48 -3.77 -4.77
CA LYS A 49 0.25 -4.55 -5.79
C LYS A 49 -0.05 -6.04 -5.69
N ARG A 50 -0.13 -6.56 -4.48
CA ARG A 50 -0.47 -7.97 -4.25
C ARG A 50 -1.87 -8.30 -4.75
N LYS A 51 -2.86 -7.48 -4.42
CA LYS A 51 -4.24 -7.63 -4.88
C LYS A 51 -4.34 -7.54 -6.39
N GLN A 52 -3.61 -6.62 -7.00
CA GLN A 52 -3.59 -6.48 -8.46
C GLN A 52 -3.05 -7.73 -9.14
N LYS A 53 -1.96 -8.30 -8.61
CA LYS A 53 -1.40 -9.57 -9.13
C LYS A 53 -2.39 -10.73 -9.02
N GLU A 54 -3.11 -10.83 -7.92
CA GLU A 54 -4.14 -11.85 -7.73
C GLU A 54 -5.28 -11.70 -8.74
N MET A 55 -5.74 -10.47 -8.96
CA MET A 55 -6.77 -10.17 -9.95
C MET A 55 -6.31 -10.51 -11.37
N ASP A 56 -5.07 -10.19 -11.71
CA ASP A 56 -4.49 -10.49 -13.02
C ASP A 56 -4.41 -12.00 -13.26
N LYS A 57 -3.99 -12.77 -12.26
CA LYS A 57 -3.95 -14.24 -12.33
C LYS A 57 -5.34 -14.84 -12.50
N GLU A 58 -6.32 -14.31 -11.79
CA GLU A 58 -7.70 -14.76 -11.90
C GLU A 58 -8.28 -14.45 -13.29
N ALA A 59 -8.00 -13.28 -13.83
CA ALA A 59 -8.40 -12.91 -15.20
C ALA A 59 -7.76 -13.85 -16.23
N GLU A 60 -6.48 -14.19 -16.11
CA GLU A 60 -5.79 -15.14 -16.97
C GLU A 60 -6.43 -16.53 -16.91
N ARG A 61 -6.78 -17.01 -15.70
CA ARG A 61 -7.44 -18.29 -15.52
C ARG A 61 -8.81 -18.33 -16.22
N LYS A 62 -9.59 -17.29 -16.08
CA LYS A 62 -10.90 -17.16 -16.73
C LYS A 62 -10.76 -17.16 -18.25
N GLN A 63 -9.79 -16.45 -18.78
CA GLN A 63 -9.51 -16.44 -20.21
C GLN A 63 -9.08 -17.82 -20.71
N ALA A 64 -8.24 -18.52 -19.97
CA ALA A 64 -7.80 -19.87 -20.33
C ALA A 64 -8.96 -20.87 -20.33
N ILE A 65 -9.84 -20.79 -19.34
CA ILE A 65 -11.05 -21.63 -19.26
C ILE A 65 -11.99 -21.34 -20.44
N ALA A 66 -12.21 -20.07 -20.74
CA ALA A 66 -13.05 -19.67 -21.87
C ALA A 66 -12.48 -20.14 -23.22
N ALA A 67 -11.17 -20.02 -23.41
CA ALA A 67 -10.48 -20.51 -24.61
C ALA A 67 -10.63 -22.03 -24.78
N ARG A 68 -10.46 -22.78 -23.70
CA ARG A 68 -10.66 -24.25 -23.72
C ARG A 68 -12.07 -24.64 -24.07
N GLN A 69 -13.05 -23.95 -23.51
CA GLN A 69 -14.47 -24.20 -23.78
C GLN A 69 -14.81 -23.91 -25.24
N LYS A 70 -14.26 -22.83 -25.76
CA LYS A 70 -14.42 -22.46 -27.18
C LYS A 70 -13.86 -23.53 -28.11
N MET A 71 -12.66 -24.05 -27.79
CA MET A 71 -12.06 -25.15 -28.56
C MET A 71 -12.89 -26.42 -28.51
N LYS A 72 -13.43 -26.78 -27.34
CA LYS A 72 -14.33 -27.93 -27.20
C LYS A 72 -15.58 -27.78 -28.02
N ASP A 73 -16.17 -26.61 -28.06
CA ASP A 73 -17.37 -26.32 -28.83
C ASP A 73 -17.10 -26.38 -30.34
N GLU A 74 -15.96 -25.90 -30.80
CA GLU A 74 -15.53 -25.99 -32.20
C GLU A 74 -15.31 -27.44 -32.62
N ILE A 75 -14.66 -28.26 -31.80
CA ILE A 75 -14.47 -29.69 -32.04
C ILE A 75 -15.83 -30.42 -32.14
N LYS A 76 -16.76 -30.13 -31.26
CA LYS A 76 -18.09 -30.68 -31.29
C LYS A 76 -18.82 -30.36 -32.59
N ARG A 77 -18.73 -29.12 -33.03
CA ARG A 77 -19.34 -28.66 -34.28
C ARG A 77 -18.74 -29.40 -35.48
N GLU A 78 -17.43 -29.52 -35.54
CA GLU A 78 -16.75 -30.24 -36.62
C GLU A 78 -17.17 -31.73 -36.65
N LEU A 79 -17.24 -32.38 -35.49
CA LEU A 79 -17.65 -33.76 -35.38
C LEU A 79 -19.12 -33.96 -35.81
N GLU A 80 -20.00 -33.05 -35.46
CA GLU A 80 -21.39 -33.08 -35.90
C GLU A 80 -21.54 -32.90 -37.40
N GLN A 81 -20.76 -31.99 -37.99
CA GLN A 81 -20.71 -31.81 -39.44
C GLN A 81 -20.19 -33.06 -40.17
N GLU A 82 -19.19 -33.71 -39.67
CA GLU A 82 -18.66 -34.98 -40.22
C GLU A 82 -19.74 -36.09 -40.16
N ARG A 83 -20.48 -36.20 -39.04
CA ARG A 83 -21.54 -37.18 -38.88
C ARG A 83 -22.68 -36.92 -39.88
N GLU A 84 -23.08 -35.69 -40.08
CA GLU A 84 -24.11 -35.32 -41.06
C GLU A 84 -23.62 -35.61 -42.46
N SER A 85 -22.40 -35.34 -42.78
CA SER A 85 -21.76 -35.62 -44.06
C SER A 85 -21.70 -37.12 -44.36
N GLU A 86 -21.44 -37.98 -43.35
CA GLU A 86 -21.40 -39.43 -43.49
C GLU A 86 -22.80 -40.04 -43.67
N LYS A 87 -23.84 -39.41 -43.15
CA LYS A 87 -25.24 -39.87 -43.30
C LYS A 87 -25.80 -39.62 -44.67
N ASN A 88 -25.23 -38.68 -45.37
CA ASN A 88 -25.65 -38.37 -46.76
C ASN A 88 -24.85 -39.17 -47.76
#